data_425353b727a1c8fc9ee208e2b1c62b7a
#
_entry.id   425353b727a1c8fc9ee208e2b1c62b7a
#
_cell.length_a   1.000
_cell.length_b   1.000
_cell.length_c   1.000
_cell.angle_alpha   90.00
_cell.angle_beta   90.00
_cell.angle_gamma   90.00
#
_symmetry.space_group_name_H-M   'P 1'
#
loop_
_entity.id
_entity.type
_entity.pdbx_description
1 polymer ?
#
loop_
_entity_poly.entity_id
_entity_poly.type
_entity_poly.pdbx_seq_one_letter_code
_entity_poly.pdbx_strand_id
1 'polypeptide(L)'
;GVDFGLKRIGLATSEGELASPLKVLTVSSLFDAVSKIIGEIREIGADKVIVGMPEGNTGKAAQRFVKSLKKEGLDVEVSDETLSTQNAGKLMIEMGISKKKRRQNDAQAAALILQNYLDG
;
A
#
# COMPACT_ATOMS: atom_id res chain seq x y z
N GLY A 1 3.20 -2.03 4.93
CA GLY A 1 3.02 -0.96 3.93
C GLY A 1 1.83 -1.25 3.04
N VAL A 2 1.02 -0.24 2.82
CA VAL A 2 -0.19 -0.36 1.99
C VAL A 2 -0.16 0.73 0.91
N ASP A 3 -0.20 0.32 -0.36
CA ASP A 3 -0.38 1.21 -1.50
C ASP A 3 -1.84 1.13 -1.92
N PHE A 4 -2.65 2.08 -1.45
CA PHE A 4 -4.10 2.05 -1.64
C PHE A 4 -4.48 2.44 -3.07
N GLY A 5 -5.30 1.60 -3.70
CA GLY A 5 -5.94 1.88 -4.98
C GLY A 5 -7.41 1.49 -4.94
N LEU A 6 -8.20 2.03 -5.85
CA LEU A 6 -9.65 1.80 -5.88
C LEU A 6 -10.01 0.37 -6.29
N LYS A 7 -9.15 -0.28 -7.07
CA LYS A 7 -9.39 -1.64 -7.55
C LYS A 7 -8.36 -2.65 -7.06
N ARG A 8 -7.16 -2.18 -6.72
CA ARG A 8 -6.06 -3.02 -6.27
C ARG A 8 -5.33 -2.33 -5.15
N ILE A 9 -4.89 -3.13 -4.19
CA ILE A 9 -4.11 -2.65 -3.06
C ILE A 9 -2.83 -3.47 -2.99
N GLY A 10 -1.69 -2.79 -3.05
CA GLY A 10 -0.39 -3.42 -2.87
C GLY A 10 -0.03 -3.50 -1.39
N LEU A 11 0.56 -4.61 -0.99
CA LEU A 11 0.99 -4.85 0.38
C LEU A 11 2.47 -5.17 0.45
N ALA A 12 3.11 -4.68 1.49
CA ALA A 12 4.49 -5.02 1.82
C ALA A 12 4.61 -5.24 3.32
N THR A 13 5.63 -6.00 3.72
CA THR A 13 5.89 -6.28 5.13
C THR A 13 7.33 -5.97 5.48
N SER A 14 7.58 -5.81 6.78
CA SER A 14 8.93 -5.68 7.31
C SER A 14 8.96 -6.27 8.71
N GLU A 15 10.00 -7.04 8.99
CA GLU A 15 10.30 -7.54 10.34
C GLU A 15 11.49 -6.82 10.95
N GLY A 16 11.97 -5.75 10.32
CA GLY A 16 13.13 -5.00 10.76
C GLY A 16 13.33 -3.78 9.91
N GLU A 17 14.50 -3.62 9.33
CA GLU A 17 14.88 -2.42 8.60
C GLU A 17 14.57 -2.47 7.11
N LEU A 18 14.28 -3.67 6.57
CA LEU A 18 14.04 -3.83 5.14
C LEU A 18 12.61 -4.21 4.86
N ALA A 19 11.97 -3.47 3.96
CA ALA A 19 10.64 -3.76 3.48
C ALA A 19 10.70 -4.73 2.30
N SER A 20 9.72 -5.64 2.24
CA SER A 20 9.60 -6.61 1.15
C SER A 20 8.19 -6.59 0.59
N PRO A 21 8.02 -6.64 -0.75
CA PRO A 21 6.70 -6.80 -1.35
C PRO A 21 6.04 -8.10 -0.86
N LEU A 22 4.75 -8.05 -0.55
CA LEU A 22 4.03 -9.22 -0.08
C LEU A 22 3.07 -9.76 -1.13
N LYS A 23 2.06 -8.97 -1.49
CA LYS A 23 1.04 -9.36 -2.46
C LYS A 23 0.24 -8.16 -2.93
N VAL A 24 -0.60 -8.37 -3.93
CA VAL A 24 -1.58 -7.39 -4.41
C VAL A 24 -2.97 -7.99 -4.20
N LEU A 25 -3.86 -7.20 -3.59
CA LEU A 25 -5.24 -7.58 -3.39
C LEU A 25 -6.13 -6.89 -4.40
N THR A 26 -7.06 -7.63 -5.01
CA THR A 26 -8.12 -7.04 -5.82
C THR A 26 -9.30 -6.76 -4.92
N VAL A 27 -9.84 -5.55 -4.99
CA VAL A 27 -10.94 -5.12 -4.13
C VAL A 27 -12.08 -4.57 -4.97
N SER A 28 -13.31 -4.73 -4.48
CA SER A 28 -14.52 -4.30 -5.19
C SER A 28 -15.15 -3.06 -4.58
N SER A 29 -14.81 -2.72 -3.34
CA SER A 29 -15.40 -1.59 -2.61
C SER A 29 -14.48 -1.21 -1.46
N LEU A 30 -14.79 -0.07 -0.83
CA LEU A 30 -14.09 0.34 0.38
C LEU A 30 -14.27 -0.69 1.51
N PHE A 31 -15.47 -1.19 1.68
CA PHE A 31 -15.75 -2.21 2.68
C PHE A 31 -14.92 -3.48 2.43
N ASP A 32 -14.88 -3.92 1.17
CA ASP A 32 -14.09 -5.09 0.77
C ASP A 32 -12.60 -4.87 1.05
N ALA A 33 -12.09 -3.68 0.72
CA ALA A 33 -10.70 -3.31 0.98
C ALA A 33 -10.38 -3.39 2.47
N VAL A 34 -11.21 -2.79 3.32
CA VAL A 34 -11.01 -2.77 4.77
C VAL A 34 -11.03 -4.21 5.31
N SER A 35 -12.00 -5.02 4.90
CA SER A 35 -12.13 -6.41 5.37
C SER A 35 -10.91 -7.24 5.01
N LYS A 36 -10.45 -7.14 3.77
CA LYS A 36 -9.28 -7.90 3.29
C LYS A 36 -8.00 -7.48 3.99
N ILE A 37 -7.81 -6.18 4.18
CA ILE A 37 -6.62 -5.65 4.87
C ILE A 37 -6.60 -6.10 6.32
N ILE A 38 -7.72 -6.04 7.02
CA ILE A 38 -7.80 -6.51 8.40
C ILE A 38 -7.43 -7.99 8.50
N GLY A 39 -7.94 -8.81 7.57
CA GLY A 39 -7.60 -10.22 7.50
C GLY A 39 -6.11 -10.47 7.32
N GLU A 40 -5.48 -9.72 6.40
CA GLU A 40 -4.04 -9.84 6.16
C GLU A 40 -3.21 -9.39 7.37
N ILE A 41 -3.60 -8.29 8.00
CA ILE A 41 -2.89 -7.78 9.19
C ILE A 41 -2.93 -8.80 10.32
N ARG A 42 -4.07 -9.42 10.54
CA ARG A 42 -4.21 -10.46 11.57
C ARG A 42 -3.38 -11.69 11.24
N GLU A 43 -3.37 -12.09 9.97
CA GLU A 43 -2.62 -13.27 9.52
C GLU A 43 -1.11 -13.08 9.71
N ILE A 44 -0.57 -11.92 9.35
CA ILE A 44 0.86 -11.66 9.48
C ILE A 44 1.25 -11.15 10.87
N GLY A 45 0.30 -10.78 11.70
CA GLY A 45 0.57 -10.28 13.05
C GLY A 45 1.24 -8.92 13.06
N ALA A 46 0.85 -8.03 12.15
CA ALA A 46 1.46 -6.71 12.06
C ALA A 46 1.08 -5.82 13.25
N ASP A 47 2.05 -5.07 13.76
CA ASP A 47 1.86 -4.14 14.87
C ASP A 47 1.43 -2.75 14.38
N LYS A 48 1.82 -2.38 13.18
CA LYS A 48 1.59 -1.06 12.63
C LYS A 48 1.35 -1.13 11.13
N VAL A 49 0.50 -0.23 10.64
CA VAL A 49 0.15 -0.15 9.21
C VAL A 49 0.56 1.22 8.69
N ILE A 50 1.31 1.24 7.60
CA ILE A 50 1.72 2.49 6.94
C ILE A 50 0.99 2.56 5.60
N VAL A 51 0.12 3.54 5.45
CA VAL A 51 -0.67 3.71 4.22
C VAL A 51 -0.14 4.88 3.42
N GLY A 52 0.19 4.63 2.16
CA GLY A 52 0.56 5.69 1.24
C GLY A 52 -0.68 6.44 0.77
N MET A 53 -0.61 7.78 0.76
CA MET A 53 -1.73 8.63 0.36
C MET A 53 -1.57 9.10 -1.07
N PRO A 54 -2.38 8.56 -2.00
CA PRO A 54 -2.35 9.03 -3.39
C PRO A 54 -2.99 10.40 -3.52
N GLU A 55 -2.68 11.08 -4.63
CA GLU A 55 -3.29 12.35 -4.96
C GLU A 55 -4.66 12.18 -5.62
N GLY A 56 -5.42 13.28 -5.68
CA GLY A 56 -6.68 13.35 -6.41
C GLY A 56 -7.83 12.65 -5.73
N ASN A 57 -8.75 12.14 -6.54
CA ASN A 57 -9.97 11.51 -6.04
C ASN A 57 -9.69 10.24 -5.23
N THR A 58 -8.65 9.52 -5.59
CA THR A 58 -8.23 8.33 -4.84
C THR A 58 -7.77 8.70 -3.43
N GLY A 59 -7.24 9.92 -3.24
CA GLY A 59 -6.84 10.41 -1.92
C GLY A 59 -7.98 10.45 -0.92
N LYS A 60 -9.19 10.87 -1.37
CA LYS A 60 -10.37 10.90 -0.50
C LYS A 60 -10.78 9.50 -0.07
N ALA A 61 -10.77 8.54 -0.98
CA ALA A 61 -11.07 7.16 -0.67
C ALA A 61 -10.02 6.57 0.29
N ALA A 62 -8.74 6.90 0.08
CA ALA A 62 -7.66 6.46 0.96
C ALA A 62 -7.83 7.02 2.38
N GLN A 63 -8.28 8.27 2.52
CA GLN A 63 -8.57 8.86 3.84
C GLN A 63 -9.68 8.11 4.55
N ARG A 64 -10.75 7.74 3.85
CA ARG A 64 -11.83 6.94 4.40
C ARG A 64 -11.34 5.55 4.82
N PHE A 65 -10.49 4.95 4.00
CA PHE A 65 -9.87 3.66 4.27
C PHE A 65 -9.05 3.71 5.57
N VAL A 66 -8.18 4.71 5.71
CA VAL A 66 -7.37 4.91 6.92
C VAL A 66 -8.26 5.09 8.15
N LYS A 67 -9.30 5.92 8.02
CA LYS A 67 -10.24 6.19 9.11
C LYS A 67 -10.95 4.92 9.55
N SER A 68 -11.36 4.09 8.60
CA SER A 68 -12.01 2.81 8.89
C SER A 68 -11.09 1.85 9.61
N LEU A 69 -9.82 1.78 9.20
CA LEU A 69 -8.82 0.95 9.88
C LEU A 69 -8.57 1.41 11.31
N LYS A 70 -8.50 2.72 11.53
CA LYS A 70 -8.31 3.29 12.87
C LYS A 70 -9.50 2.96 13.79
N LYS A 71 -10.71 2.96 13.25
CA LYS A 71 -11.91 2.59 14.00
C LYS A 71 -11.87 1.15 14.49
N GLU A 72 -11.18 0.27 13.74
CA GLU A 72 -11.02 -1.13 14.12
C GLU A 72 -9.91 -1.34 15.16
N GLY A 73 -9.30 -0.26 15.63
CA GLY A 73 -8.28 -0.32 16.67
C GLY A 73 -6.87 -0.53 16.16
N LEU A 74 -6.63 -0.38 14.86
CA LEU A 74 -5.31 -0.56 14.27
C LEU A 74 -4.47 0.70 14.41
N ASP A 75 -3.17 0.53 14.59
CA ASP A 75 -2.21 1.63 14.60
C ASP A 75 -1.83 1.94 13.15
N VAL A 76 -2.40 3.01 12.61
CA VAL A 76 -2.24 3.39 11.20
C VAL A 76 -1.56 4.75 11.10
N GLU A 77 -0.50 4.82 10.32
CA GLU A 77 0.14 6.07 9.94
C GLU A 77 0.03 6.28 8.44
N VAL A 78 0.01 7.54 8.03
CA VAL A 78 -0.08 7.93 6.63
C VAL A 78 1.28 8.40 6.14
N SER A 79 1.66 7.97 4.94
CA SER A 79 2.89 8.40 4.29
C SER A 79 2.54 8.99 2.92
N ASP A 80 3.32 9.98 2.47
CA ASP A 80 3.17 10.52 1.13
C ASP A 80 3.80 9.55 0.13
N GLU A 81 2.96 8.93 -0.71
CA GLU A 81 3.43 7.96 -1.70
C GLU A 81 3.74 8.56 -3.07
N THR A 82 3.41 9.84 -3.29
CA THR A 82 3.49 10.46 -4.62
C THR A 82 4.85 10.25 -5.28
N LEU A 83 5.93 10.56 -4.58
CA LEU A 83 7.28 10.41 -5.12
C LEU A 83 7.65 8.94 -5.31
N SER A 84 7.31 8.09 -4.36
CA SER A 84 7.63 6.66 -4.42
C SER A 84 6.92 5.98 -5.59
N THR A 85 5.63 6.26 -5.75
CA THR A 85 4.84 5.68 -6.83
C THR A 85 5.32 6.17 -8.20
N GLN A 86 5.61 7.45 -8.34
CA GLN A 86 6.14 8.01 -9.58
C GLN A 86 7.49 7.39 -9.93
N ASN A 87 8.39 7.27 -8.97
CA ASN A 87 9.70 6.69 -9.20
C ASN A 87 9.60 5.23 -9.62
N ALA A 88 8.77 4.45 -8.96
CA ALA A 88 8.57 3.03 -9.31
C ALA A 88 7.97 2.88 -10.70
N GLY A 89 6.94 3.67 -11.02
CA GLY A 89 6.29 3.64 -12.33
C GLY A 89 7.22 4.08 -13.44
N LYS A 90 8.00 5.13 -13.20
CA LYS A 90 8.95 5.66 -14.15
C LYS A 90 10.05 4.64 -14.46
N LEU A 91 10.62 4.02 -13.44
CA LEU A 91 11.63 2.98 -13.62
C LEU A 91 11.11 1.82 -14.46
N MET A 92 9.89 1.38 -14.20
CA MET A 92 9.29 0.29 -14.95
C MET A 92 9.05 0.63 -16.41
N ILE A 93 8.64 1.87 -16.70
CA ILE A 93 8.47 2.35 -18.08
C ILE A 93 9.82 2.39 -18.80
N GLU A 94 10.85 2.93 -18.15
CA GLU A 94 12.19 3.02 -18.72
C GLU A 94 12.79 1.64 -19.00
N MET A 95 12.47 0.64 -18.21
CA MET A 95 12.94 -0.72 -18.38
C MET A 95 12.11 -1.52 -19.39
N GLY A 96 11.06 -0.92 -19.97
CA GLY A 96 10.21 -1.59 -20.96
C GLY A 96 9.40 -2.74 -20.39
N ILE A 97 9.04 -2.69 -19.13
CA ILE A 97 8.30 -3.75 -18.45
C ILE A 97 6.85 -3.78 -18.93
N SER A 98 6.32 -4.98 -19.21
CA SER A 98 4.96 -5.17 -19.71
C SER A 98 3.90 -4.74 -18.70
N LYS A 99 2.65 -4.50 -19.20
CA LYS A 99 1.52 -4.17 -18.34
C LYS A 99 1.31 -5.19 -17.22
N LYS A 100 1.48 -6.46 -17.51
CA LYS A 100 1.31 -7.54 -16.53
C LYS A 100 2.29 -7.40 -15.39
N LYS A 101 3.55 -7.12 -15.71
CA LYS A 101 4.58 -6.89 -14.68
C LYS A 101 4.37 -5.57 -13.95
N ARG A 102 3.86 -4.54 -14.63
CA ARG A 102 3.53 -3.26 -13.99
C ARG A 102 2.43 -3.38 -12.96
N ARG A 103 1.50 -4.34 -13.12
CA ARG A 103 0.49 -4.62 -12.10
C ARG A 103 1.11 -5.11 -10.79
N GLN A 104 2.21 -5.84 -10.87
CA GLN A 104 2.93 -6.29 -9.68
C GLN A 104 3.64 -5.14 -8.97
N ASN A 105 3.74 -3.98 -9.63
CA ASN A 105 4.35 -2.78 -9.05
C ASN A 105 3.58 -2.25 -7.84
N ASP A 106 2.31 -2.60 -7.68
CA ASP A 106 1.54 -2.16 -6.51
C ASP A 106 2.16 -2.66 -5.21
N ALA A 107 2.63 -3.91 -5.19
CA ALA A 107 3.33 -4.45 -4.02
C ALA A 107 4.72 -3.82 -3.85
N GLN A 108 5.42 -3.54 -4.95
CA GLN A 108 6.70 -2.85 -4.91
C GLN A 108 6.54 -1.41 -4.43
N ALA A 109 5.49 -0.73 -4.88
CA ALA A 109 5.18 0.62 -4.40
C ALA A 109 4.89 0.60 -2.89
N ALA A 110 4.16 -0.40 -2.41
CA ALA A 110 3.93 -0.57 -0.99
C ALA A 110 5.23 -0.77 -0.22
N ALA A 111 6.17 -1.54 -0.78
CA ALA A 111 7.48 -1.75 -0.18
C ALA A 111 8.28 -0.45 -0.12
N LEU A 112 8.20 0.40 -1.16
CA LEU A 112 8.88 1.71 -1.15
C LEU A 112 8.27 2.63 -0.10
N ILE A 113 6.94 2.65 0.03
CA ILE A 113 6.25 3.43 1.06
C ILE A 113 6.74 3.00 2.44
N LEU A 114 6.77 1.71 2.69
CA LEU A 114 7.21 1.16 3.97
C LEU A 114 8.69 1.44 4.21
N GLN A 115 9.53 1.27 3.20
CA GLN A 115 10.96 1.52 3.32
C GLN A 115 11.26 3.00 3.62
N ASN A 116 10.54 3.91 2.97
CA ASN A 116 10.69 5.35 3.26
C ASN A 116 10.34 5.66 4.70
N TYR A 117 9.31 5.03 5.24
CA TYR A 117 8.94 5.17 6.64
C TYR A 117 10.04 4.62 7.57
N LEU A 118 10.59 3.45 7.25
CA LEU A 118 11.63 2.82 8.06
C LEU A 118 12.94 3.62 8.05
N ASP A 119 13.27 4.24 6.92
CA ASP A 119 14.48 5.05 6.76
C ASP A 119 14.34 6.44 7.38
N GLY A 120 13.15 6.94 7.48
CA GLY A 120 12.87 8.27 7.97
C GLY A 120 12.65 8.36 9.43
#